data_fdd51206fd1d94ee10c9f7b0e190d63d
#
_entry.id   fdd51206fd1d94ee10c9f7b0e190d63d
#
_cell.length_a   1.000
_cell.length_b   1.000
_cell.length_c   1.000
_cell.angle_alpha   90.00
_cell.angle_beta   90.00
_cell.angle_gamma   90.00
#
_symmetry.space_group_name_H-M   'P 1'
#
loop_
_entity.id
_entity.type
_entity.pdbx_description
1 polymer ?
#
loop_
_entity_poly.entity_id
_entity_poly.type
_entity_poly.pdbx_seq_one_letter_code
_entity_poly.pdbx_strand_id
1 'polypeptide(L)'
;ASGGDVMSWNATFARLVRVDPLDATLAAVAFLGVVLVGVLEGIVIAVTLSLIAFVNQAWRPYRAELGRRRGVRGYHDLSRHPQGEVIEGVVIVRFDAPLFFANAGLFAEYVRSSVAERQGVKYVILAAEPITSIDSTAVDELVRLDDALARSGIQLVIAEMKGPVKDDLARRGLGARFG
;
A
#
# COMPACT_ATOMS: atom_id res chain seq x y z
N ALA A 1 29.19 16.30 -36.78
CA ALA A 1 27.81 16.18 -36.27
C ALA A 1 27.69 14.98 -35.34
N SER A 2 28.20 15.02 -34.10
CA SER A 2 27.97 13.96 -33.11
C SER A 2 28.19 14.43 -31.64
N GLY A 3 28.01 15.71 -31.37
CA GLY A 3 28.13 16.27 -30.02
C GLY A 3 26.81 16.36 -29.23
N GLY A 4 25.68 16.00 -29.83
CA GLY A 4 24.37 16.14 -29.18
C GLY A 4 23.98 15.01 -28.20
N ASP A 5 24.49 13.81 -28.41
CA ASP A 5 24.01 12.64 -27.67
C ASP A 5 24.60 12.50 -26.26
N VAL A 6 25.86 12.85 -26.06
CA VAL A 6 26.52 12.68 -24.76
C VAL A 6 25.98 13.69 -23.72
N MET A 7 25.61 14.90 -24.16
CA MET A 7 25.02 15.90 -23.26
C MET A 7 23.61 15.57 -22.84
N SER A 8 22.84 14.85 -23.67
CA SER A 8 21.50 14.37 -23.34
C SER A 8 21.53 13.24 -22.29
N TRP A 9 22.50 12.35 -22.36
CA TRP A 9 22.68 11.25 -21.40
C TRP A 9 23.00 11.78 -19.98
N ASN A 10 23.89 12.77 -19.86
CA ASN A 10 24.23 13.37 -18.56
C ASN A 10 23.03 14.10 -17.95
N ALA A 11 22.23 14.79 -18.74
CA ALA A 11 21.03 15.48 -18.27
C ALA A 11 19.93 14.48 -17.85
N THR A 12 19.80 13.38 -18.58
CA THR A 12 18.83 12.30 -18.25
C THR A 12 19.26 11.57 -16.98
N PHE A 13 20.54 11.25 -16.80
CA PHE A 13 21.05 10.62 -15.61
C PHE A 13 20.92 11.53 -14.37
N ALA A 14 21.25 12.82 -14.51
CA ALA A 14 21.09 13.79 -13.42
C ALA A 14 19.62 14.00 -13.03
N ARG A 15 18.70 13.84 -13.97
CA ARG A 15 17.27 13.89 -13.71
C ARG A 15 16.77 12.63 -12.98
N LEU A 16 17.22 11.45 -13.39
CA LEU A 16 16.93 10.16 -12.73
C LEU A 16 17.39 10.17 -11.27
N VAL A 17 18.59 10.61 -10.99
CA VAL A 17 19.15 10.71 -9.62
C VAL A 17 18.31 11.63 -8.72
N ARG A 18 17.68 12.66 -9.28
CA ARG A 18 16.84 13.60 -8.52
C ARG A 18 15.40 13.15 -8.34
N VAL A 19 14.87 12.37 -9.28
CA VAL A 19 13.46 11.97 -9.29
C VAL A 19 13.26 10.65 -8.57
N ASP A 20 14.17 9.70 -8.78
CA ASP A 20 14.13 8.40 -8.10
C ASP A 20 15.55 7.89 -7.80
N PRO A 21 16.06 8.17 -6.58
CA PRO A 21 17.41 7.79 -6.19
C PRO A 21 17.60 6.27 -6.11
N LEU A 22 16.52 5.50 -5.95
CA LEU A 22 16.55 4.04 -5.89
C LEU A 22 16.82 3.46 -7.28
N ASP A 23 16.10 3.94 -8.30
CA ASP A 23 16.30 3.54 -9.69
C ASP A 23 17.70 3.92 -10.19
N ALA A 24 18.18 5.11 -9.83
CA ALA A 24 19.53 5.54 -10.17
C ALA A 24 20.60 4.64 -9.53
N THR A 25 20.41 4.23 -8.29
CA THR A 25 21.33 3.33 -7.58
C THR A 25 21.33 1.94 -8.22
N LEU A 26 20.16 1.40 -8.54
CA LEU A 26 20.01 0.11 -9.23
C LEU A 26 20.70 0.12 -10.60
N ALA A 27 20.55 1.19 -11.38
CA ALA A 27 21.21 1.36 -12.67
C ALA A 27 22.75 1.44 -12.52
N ALA A 28 23.25 2.16 -11.52
CA ALA A 28 24.68 2.24 -11.25
C ALA A 28 25.28 0.90 -10.81
N VAL A 29 24.60 0.17 -9.93
CA VAL A 29 25.02 -1.17 -9.48
C VAL A 29 25.01 -2.18 -10.63
N ALA A 30 23.97 -2.14 -11.49
CA ALA A 30 23.89 -2.98 -12.67
C ALA A 30 25.06 -2.69 -13.64
N PHE A 31 25.35 -1.42 -13.92
CA PHE A 31 26.45 -1.01 -14.77
C PHE A 31 27.82 -1.47 -14.21
N LEU A 32 28.07 -1.22 -12.93
CA LEU A 32 29.30 -1.65 -12.26
C LEU A 32 29.42 -3.18 -12.24
N GLY A 33 28.33 -3.90 -12.02
CA GLY A 33 28.30 -5.36 -12.09
C GLY A 33 28.73 -5.90 -13.44
N VAL A 34 28.22 -5.31 -14.53
CA VAL A 34 28.61 -5.69 -15.89
C VAL A 34 30.09 -5.40 -16.16
N VAL A 35 30.59 -4.25 -15.71
CA VAL A 35 31.98 -3.84 -15.98
C VAL A 35 33.01 -4.62 -15.17
N LEU A 36 32.69 -4.93 -13.91
CA LEU A 36 33.66 -5.54 -12.97
C LEU A 36 33.61 -7.07 -12.90
N VAL A 37 32.44 -7.67 -13.13
CA VAL A 37 32.24 -9.12 -12.92
C VAL A 37 32.01 -9.82 -14.25
N GLY A 38 31.24 -9.24 -15.15
CA GLY A 38 30.92 -9.79 -16.45
C GLY A 38 29.47 -9.46 -16.86
N VAL A 39 29.18 -9.61 -18.14
CA VAL A 39 27.87 -9.23 -18.69
C VAL A 39 26.76 -10.11 -18.12
N LEU A 40 26.97 -11.42 -18.07
CA LEU A 40 25.95 -12.36 -17.59
C LEU A 40 25.67 -12.17 -16.09
N GLU A 41 26.72 -12.09 -15.30
CA GLU A 41 26.65 -11.89 -13.86
C GLU A 41 26.03 -10.53 -13.51
N GLY A 42 26.38 -9.49 -14.26
CA GLY A 42 25.79 -8.15 -14.10
C GLY A 42 24.28 -8.14 -14.37
N ILE A 43 23.80 -8.85 -15.39
CA ILE A 43 22.37 -8.99 -15.68
C ILE A 43 21.66 -9.74 -14.54
N VAL A 44 22.23 -10.84 -14.05
CA VAL A 44 21.64 -11.61 -12.94
C VAL A 44 21.53 -10.75 -11.68
N ILE A 45 22.57 -10.00 -11.35
CA ILE A 45 22.55 -9.07 -10.20
C ILE A 45 21.46 -8.00 -10.38
N ALA A 46 21.39 -7.39 -11.56
CA ALA A 46 20.43 -6.33 -11.86
C ALA A 46 18.97 -6.84 -11.73
N VAL A 47 18.67 -8.01 -12.30
CA VAL A 47 17.33 -8.62 -12.24
C VAL A 47 16.98 -8.97 -10.79
N THR A 48 17.92 -9.55 -10.04
CA THR A 48 17.70 -9.91 -8.63
C THR A 48 17.40 -8.68 -7.78
N LEU A 49 18.21 -7.62 -7.91
CA LEU A 49 18.00 -6.38 -7.16
C LEU A 49 16.70 -5.68 -7.55
N SER A 50 16.35 -5.67 -8.84
CA SER A 50 15.09 -5.11 -9.33
C SER A 50 13.89 -5.86 -8.76
N LEU A 51 13.97 -7.19 -8.70
CA LEU A 51 12.92 -8.02 -8.09
C LEU A 51 12.77 -7.76 -6.59
N ILE A 52 13.88 -7.66 -5.86
CA ILE A 52 13.89 -7.33 -4.43
C ILE A 52 13.27 -5.94 -4.21
N ALA A 53 13.65 -4.94 -5.00
CA ALA A 53 13.09 -3.58 -4.90
C ALA A 53 11.58 -3.57 -5.19
N PHE A 54 11.13 -4.29 -6.22
CA PHE A 54 9.71 -4.43 -6.56
C PHE A 54 8.91 -5.08 -5.43
N VAL A 55 9.41 -6.19 -4.88
CA VAL A 55 8.76 -6.86 -3.75
C VAL A 55 8.70 -5.95 -2.54
N ASN A 56 9.79 -5.24 -2.22
CA ASN A 56 9.82 -4.32 -1.07
C ASN A 56 8.84 -3.15 -1.22
N GLN A 57 8.67 -2.63 -2.43
CA GLN A 57 7.70 -1.57 -2.73
C GLN A 57 6.25 -2.08 -2.62
N ALA A 58 5.97 -3.28 -3.13
CA ALA A 58 4.66 -3.91 -3.02
C ALA A 58 4.29 -4.29 -1.58
N TRP A 59 5.29 -4.56 -0.75
CA TRP A 59 5.10 -4.98 0.65
C TRP A 59 4.64 -3.85 1.56
N ARG A 60 5.01 -2.58 1.27
CA ARG A 60 4.68 -1.41 2.12
C ARG A 60 3.87 -0.38 1.34
N PRO A 61 2.60 -0.67 1.02
CA PRO A 61 1.75 0.26 0.32
C PRO A 61 1.46 1.49 1.18
N TYR A 62 1.04 2.56 0.50
CA TYR A 62 0.55 3.74 1.17
C TYR A 62 -0.69 3.41 2.02
N ARG A 63 -0.71 3.92 3.23
CA ARG A 63 -1.79 3.75 4.19
C ARG A 63 -2.05 5.07 4.89
N ALA A 64 -3.31 5.37 5.17
CA ALA A 64 -3.69 6.62 5.77
C ALA A 64 -4.92 6.45 6.66
N GLU A 65 -4.93 7.13 7.81
CA GLU A 65 -6.16 7.44 8.51
C GLU A 65 -6.82 8.65 7.85
N LEU A 66 -8.13 8.58 7.70
CA LEU A 66 -8.89 9.58 7.01
C LEU A 66 -9.76 10.38 7.99
N GLY A 67 -9.81 11.70 7.76
CA GLY A 67 -10.67 12.61 8.48
C GLY A 67 -11.45 13.52 7.52
N ARG A 68 -12.51 14.12 8.03
CA ARG A 68 -13.35 15.06 7.27
C ARG A 68 -12.72 16.45 7.27
N ARG A 69 -12.63 17.07 6.11
CA ARG A 69 -12.19 18.47 6.00
C ARG A 69 -13.39 19.38 5.76
N ARG A 70 -13.51 20.46 6.54
CA ARG A 70 -14.59 21.47 6.35
C ARG A 70 -14.49 22.10 4.97
N GLY A 71 -15.62 22.16 4.26
CA GLY A 71 -15.70 22.79 2.94
C GLY A 71 -15.18 21.97 1.77
N VAL A 72 -14.68 20.75 2.01
CA VAL A 72 -14.22 19.83 0.96
C VAL A 72 -15.00 18.53 1.06
N ARG A 73 -15.47 18.02 -0.10
CA ARG A 73 -16.15 16.72 -0.14
C ARG A 73 -15.15 15.58 0.07
N GLY A 74 -15.59 14.53 0.79
CA GLY A 74 -14.82 13.32 1.03
C GLY A 74 -13.98 13.34 2.30
N TYR A 75 -13.25 12.25 2.49
CA TYR A 75 -12.35 12.06 3.61
C TYR A 75 -10.90 12.16 3.12
N HIS A 76 -10.07 12.82 3.89
CA HIS A 76 -8.70 13.15 3.49
C HIS A 76 -7.71 12.61 4.53
N ASP A 77 -6.52 12.28 4.08
CA ASP A 77 -5.42 11.82 4.91
C ASP A 77 -5.07 12.84 6.01
N LEU A 78 -5.22 12.41 7.26
CA LEU A 78 -4.94 13.23 8.44
C LEU A 78 -3.45 13.56 8.58
N SER A 79 -2.55 12.72 8.08
CA SER A 79 -1.11 13.01 8.12
C SER A 79 -0.72 14.18 7.23
N ARG A 80 -1.43 14.35 6.11
CA ARG A 80 -1.27 15.50 5.18
C ARG A 80 -2.13 16.69 5.55
N HIS A 81 -3.21 16.44 6.29
CA HIS A 81 -4.19 17.45 6.71
C HIS A 81 -4.50 17.31 8.20
N PRO A 82 -3.57 17.69 9.10
CA PRO A 82 -3.76 17.56 10.56
C PRO A 82 -4.99 18.30 11.12
N GLN A 83 -5.54 19.24 10.35
CA GLN A 83 -6.77 19.99 10.70
C GLN A 83 -8.05 19.21 10.34
N GLY A 84 -7.94 17.99 9.83
CA GLY A 84 -9.09 17.13 9.55
C GLY A 84 -9.83 16.77 10.83
N GLU A 85 -11.16 16.87 10.77
CA GLU A 85 -12.02 16.47 11.89
C GLU A 85 -12.16 14.94 11.90
N VAL A 86 -11.89 14.34 13.04
CA VAL A 86 -12.16 12.93 13.29
C VAL A 86 -13.57 12.78 13.84
N ILE A 87 -14.25 11.68 13.53
CA ILE A 87 -15.57 11.37 14.05
C ILE A 87 -15.37 10.60 15.35
N GLU A 88 -16.02 11.04 16.42
CA GLU A 88 -15.93 10.38 17.71
C GLU A 88 -16.41 8.91 17.63
N GLY A 89 -15.62 8.00 18.15
CA GLY A 89 -15.90 6.56 18.10
C GLY A 89 -15.67 5.89 16.75
N VAL A 90 -15.17 6.61 15.74
CA VAL A 90 -14.94 6.06 14.39
C VAL A 90 -13.48 6.24 13.98
N VAL A 91 -12.87 5.17 13.47
CA VAL A 91 -11.58 5.18 12.80
C VAL A 91 -11.81 4.85 11.33
N ILE A 92 -11.40 5.71 10.43
CA ILE A 92 -11.49 5.47 9.00
C ILE A 92 -10.09 5.22 8.48
N VAL A 93 -9.85 4.06 7.90
CA VAL A 93 -8.55 3.64 7.36
C VAL A 93 -8.63 3.40 5.86
N ARG A 94 -7.55 3.72 5.17
CA ARG A 94 -7.34 3.43 3.76
C ARG A 94 -6.02 2.71 3.57
N PHE A 95 -6.02 1.73 2.68
CA PHE A 95 -4.85 0.92 2.33
C PHE A 95 -4.77 0.81 0.80
N ASP A 96 -3.77 1.47 0.20
CA ASP A 96 -3.70 1.70 -1.23
C ASP A 96 -2.95 0.57 -1.96
N ALA A 97 -3.46 -0.66 -1.81
CA ALA A 97 -2.97 -1.82 -2.56
C ALA A 97 -4.00 -2.97 -2.59
N PRO A 98 -3.87 -3.91 -3.53
CA PRO A 98 -4.48 -5.23 -3.41
C PRO A 98 -4.05 -5.89 -2.09
N LEU A 99 -4.96 -6.65 -1.47
CA LEU A 99 -4.64 -7.42 -0.26
C LEU A 99 -4.23 -8.84 -0.64
N PHE A 100 -3.04 -9.26 -0.20
CA PHE A 100 -2.50 -10.59 -0.49
C PHE A 100 -1.60 -11.08 0.65
N PHE A 101 -1.16 -12.32 0.57
CA PHE A 101 -0.42 -13.00 1.64
C PHE A 101 0.75 -12.18 2.24
N ALA A 102 1.44 -11.38 1.41
CA ALA A 102 2.61 -10.64 1.88
C ALA A 102 2.26 -9.36 2.65
N ASN A 103 1.09 -8.74 2.44
CA ASN A 103 0.72 -7.47 3.07
C ASN A 103 -0.51 -7.55 3.98
N ALA A 104 -1.24 -8.65 3.99
CA ALA A 104 -2.44 -8.80 4.81
C ALA A 104 -2.16 -8.65 6.32
N GLY A 105 -1.04 -9.19 6.82
CA GLY A 105 -0.61 -9.01 8.20
C GLY A 105 -0.29 -7.56 8.55
N LEU A 106 0.39 -6.84 7.63
CA LEU A 106 0.68 -5.41 7.79
C LEU A 106 -0.59 -4.56 7.81
N PHE A 107 -1.57 -4.91 6.98
CA PHE A 107 -2.89 -4.28 6.99
C PHE A 107 -3.59 -4.48 8.35
N ALA A 108 -3.65 -5.71 8.84
CA ALA A 108 -4.29 -6.01 10.10
C ALA A 108 -3.60 -5.33 11.29
N GLU A 109 -2.27 -5.27 11.31
CA GLU A 109 -1.49 -4.56 12.33
C GLU A 109 -1.75 -3.05 12.27
N TYR A 110 -1.80 -2.49 11.06
CA TYR A 110 -2.12 -1.08 10.86
C TYR A 110 -3.50 -0.72 11.44
N VAL A 111 -4.52 -1.52 11.15
CA VAL A 111 -5.87 -1.30 11.71
C VAL A 111 -5.85 -1.39 13.24
N ARG A 112 -5.16 -2.40 13.81
CA ARG A 112 -5.07 -2.54 15.27
C ARG A 112 -4.34 -1.36 15.93
N SER A 113 -3.26 -0.86 15.34
CA SER A 113 -2.53 0.30 15.85
C SER A 113 -3.38 1.57 15.79
N SER A 114 -4.09 1.82 14.68
CA SER A 114 -4.99 2.96 14.56
C SER A 114 -6.13 2.94 15.60
N VAL A 115 -6.62 1.75 15.95
CA VAL A 115 -7.61 1.61 17.02
C VAL A 115 -6.98 1.84 18.39
N ALA A 116 -5.78 1.32 18.64
CA ALA A 116 -5.11 1.42 19.94
C ALA A 116 -4.72 2.87 20.31
N GLU A 117 -4.50 3.72 19.30
CA GLU A 117 -4.18 5.14 19.50
C GLU A 117 -5.39 5.99 19.90
N ARG A 118 -6.60 5.40 19.96
CA ARG A 118 -7.85 6.12 20.23
C ARG A 118 -8.69 5.43 21.31
N GLN A 119 -9.35 6.23 22.12
CA GLN A 119 -10.29 5.73 23.12
C GLN A 119 -11.72 5.73 22.60
N GLY A 120 -12.52 4.77 23.05
CA GLY A 120 -13.95 4.74 22.76
C GLY A 120 -14.31 4.41 21.32
N VAL A 121 -13.42 3.76 20.56
CA VAL A 121 -13.69 3.32 19.19
C VAL A 121 -14.81 2.28 19.19
N LYS A 122 -15.81 2.52 18.34
CA LYS A 122 -16.96 1.62 18.10
C LYS A 122 -16.98 1.08 16.69
N TYR A 123 -16.44 1.82 15.75
CA TYR A 123 -16.46 1.48 14.34
C TYR A 123 -15.07 1.68 13.72
N VAL A 124 -14.65 0.71 12.92
CA VAL A 124 -13.56 0.85 11.98
C VAL A 124 -14.17 0.81 10.58
N ILE A 125 -13.94 1.83 9.79
CA ILE A 125 -14.38 1.90 8.40
C ILE A 125 -13.16 1.75 7.50
N LEU A 126 -13.12 0.67 6.72
CA LEU A 126 -12.13 0.47 5.66
C LEU A 126 -12.64 1.10 4.37
N ALA A 127 -12.00 2.17 3.92
CA ALA A 127 -12.21 2.73 2.59
C ALA A 127 -11.51 1.82 1.56
N ALA A 128 -12.27 0.89 0.98
CA ALA A 128 -11.74 -0.20 0.16
C ALA A 128 -11.66 0.13 -1.33
N GLU A 129 -11.89 1.37 -1.72
CA GLU A 129 -11.82 1.80 -3.12
C GLU A 129 -10.48 1.44 -3.80
N PRO A 130 -9.29 1.56 -3.14
CA PRO A 130 -8.02 1.17 -3.75
C PRO A 130 -7.77 -0.34 -3.78
N ILE A 131 -8.54 -1.13 -3.02
CA ILE A 131 -8.36 -2.58 -2.96
C ILE A 131 -9.03 -3.21 -4.18
N THR A 132 -8.21 -3.64 -5.14
CA THR A 132 -8.69 -4.16 -6.43
C THR A 132 -8.83 -5.67 -6.46
N SER A 133 -8.16 -6.39 -5.56
CA SER A 133 -8.24 -7.85 -5.41
C SER A 133 -7.88 -8.26 -3.99
N ILE A 134 -8.28 -9.48 -3.62
CA ILE A 134 -7.99 -10.10 -2.33
C ILE A 134 -7.71 -11.58 -2.52
N ASP A 135 -6.60 -12.09 -2.00
CA ASP A 135 -6.29 -13.52 -2.05
C ASP A 135 -6.85 -14.28 -0.83
N SER A 136 -6.74 -15.61 -0.83
CA SER A 136 -7.27 -16.45 0.25
C SER A 136 -6.64 -16.17 1.61
N THR A 137 -5.34 -15.95 1.65
CA THR A 137 -4.62 -15.64 2.90
C THR A 137 -5.07 -14.31 3.48
N ALA A 138 -5.28 -13.31 2.61
CA ALA A 138 -5.77 -12.00 3.03
C ALA A 138 -7.24 -12.04 3.49
N VAL A 139 -8.08 -12.88 2.88
CA VAL A 139 -9.46 -13.12 3.36
C VAL A 139 -9.43 -13.72 4.78
N ASP A 140 -8.58 -14.72 5.01
CA ASP A 140 -8.47 -15.34 6.34
C ASP A 140 -7.97 -14.33 7.39
N GLU A 141 -7.05 -13.44 7.03
CA GLU A 141 -6.57 -12.39 7.92
C GLU A 141 -7.64 -11.32 8.17
N LEU A 142 -8.42 -10.96 7.16
CA LEU A 142 -9.55 -10.04 7.30
C LEU A 142 -10.62 -10.60 8.25
N VAL A 143 -10.93 -11.89 8.16
CA VAL A 143 -11.86 -12.58 9.08
C VAL A 143 -11.31 -12.56 10.50
N ARG A 144 -10.02 -12.90 10.68
CA ARG A 144 -9.38 -12.86 12.00
C ARG A 144 -9.37 -11.46 12.62
N LEU A 145 -9.13 -10.43 11.79
CA LEU A 145 -9.16 -9.04 12.23
C LEU A 145 -10.56 -8.64 12.68
N ASP A 146 -11.59 -8.94 11.87
CA ASP A 146 -12.99 -8.64 12.21
C ASP A 146 -13.42 -9.33 13.50
N ASP A 147 -13.09 -10.62 13.69
CA ASP A 147 -13.35 -11.36 14.93
C ASP A 147 -12.63 -10.73 16.14
N ALA A 148 -11.40 -10.24 15.95
CA ALA A 148 -10.64 -9.59 17.02
C ALA A 148 -11.28 -8.25 17.42
N LEU A 149 -11.68 -7.43 16.45
CA LEU A 149 -12.37 -6.17 16.68
C LEU A 149 -13.72 -6.38 17.35
N ALA A 150 -14.51 -7.37 16.89
CA ALA A 150 -15.81 -7.71 17.46
C ALA A 150 -15.71 -8.13 18.93
N ARG A 151 -14.66 -8.90 19.33
CA ARG A 151 -14.40 -9.23 20.74
C ARG A 151 -14.14 -8.01 21.61
N SER A 152 -13.66 -6.92 21.02
CA SER A 152 -13.46 -5.63 21.69
C SER A 152 -14.66 -4.70 21.59
N GLY A 153 -15.80 -5.19 21.05
CA GLY A 153 -17.01 -4.39 20.86
C GLY A 153 -16.91 -3.39 19.70
N ILE A 154 -16.00 -3.62 18.76
CA ILE A 154 -15.75 -2.74 17.60
C ILE A 154 -16.26 -3.43 16.35
N GLN A 155 -17.04 -2.71 15.54
CA GLN A 155 -17.56 -3.22 14.29
C GLN A 155 -16.66 -2.77 13.12
N LEU A 156 -16.25 -3.74 12.28
CA LEU A 156 -15.57 -3.47 11.01
C LEU A 156 -16.62 -3.25 9.91
N VAL A 157 -16.50 -2.14 9.19
CA VAL A 157 -17.35 -1.80 8.05
C VAL A 157 -16.45 -1.59 6.83
N ILE A 158 -16.78 -2.21 5.71
CA ILE A 158 -16.03 -2.01 4.46
C ILE A 158 -16.86 -1.13 3.54
N ALA A 159 -16.32 0.05 3.22
CA ALA A 159 -16.96 1.01 2.33
C ALA A 159 -16.29 1.00 0.95
N GLU A 160 -17.05 1.29 -0.10
CA GLU A 160 -16.57 1.48 -1.49
C GLU A 160 -15.84 0.24 -2.07
N MET A 161 -16.22 -0.95 -1.62
CA MET A 161 -15.64 -2.20 -2.10
C MET A 161 -15.96 -2.41 -3.59
N LYS A 162 -14.94 -2.74 -4.38
CA LYS A 162 -15.09 -3.02 -5.83
C LYS A 162 -15.79 -4.35 -6.08
N GLY A 163 -16.52 -4.39 -7.20
CA GLY A 163 -17.29 -5.59 -7.62
C GLY A 163 -16.50 -6.89 -7.56
N PRO A 164 -15.30 -7.00 -8.18
CA PRO A 164 -14.52 -8.23 -8.14
C PRO A 164 -14.18 -8.73 -6.73
N VAL A 165 -13.94 -7.81 -5.78
CA VAL A 165 -13.68 -8.17 -4.37
C VAL A 165 -14.95 -8.64 -3.68
N LYS A 166 -16.10 -7.97 -3.93
CA LYS A 166 -17.42 -8.42 -3.44
C LYS A 166 -17.76 -9.82 -3.93
N ASP A 167 -17.57 -10.06 -5.22
CA ASP A 167 -17.85 -11.35 -5.85
C ASP A 167 -16.97 -12.46 -5.27
N ASP A 168 -15.70 -12.16 -4.98
CA ASP A 168 -14.77 -13.11 -4.39
C ASP A 168 -15.15 -13.46 -2.95
N LEU A 169 -15.49 -12.46 -2.14
CA LEU A 169 -15.99 -12.67 -0.77
C LEU A 169 -17.34 -13.43 -0.78
N ALA A 170 -18.23 -13.12 -1.71
CA ALA A 170 -19.53 -13.82 -1.84
C ALA A 170 -19.34 -15.30 -2.20
N ARG A 171 -18.44 -15.62 -3.15
CA ARG A 171 -18.10 -17.02 -3.49
C ARG A 171 -17.56 -17.82 -2.30
N ARG A 172 -16.93 -17.15 -1.33
CA ARG A 172 -16.42 -17.74 -0.09
C ARG A 172 -17.44 -17.78 1.05
N GLY A 173 -18.71 -17.39 0.78
CA GLY A 173 -19.76 -17.34 1.78
C GLY A 173 -19.67 -16.16 2.76
N LEU A 174 -18.84 -15.16 2.46
CA LEU A 174 -18.59 -14.00 3.31
C LEU A 174 -19.34 -12.73 2.87
N GLY A 175 -20.18 -12.83 1.83
CA GLY A 175 -20.92 -11.69 1.31
C GLY A 175 -21.85 -11.04 2.34
N ALA A 176 -22.51 -11.83 3.20
CA ALA A 176 -23.36 -11.31 4.25
C ALA A 176 -22.57 -10.62 5.40
N ARG A 177 -21.28 -10.93 5.53
CA ARG A 177 -20.41 -10.40 6.59
C ARG A 177 -19.77 -9.08 6.18
N PHE A 178 -19.37 -8.97 4.91
CA PHE A 178 -18.55 -7.86 4.40
C PHE A 178 -19.17 -7.12 3.20
N GLY A 179 -20.31 -7.57 2.67
CA GLY A 179 -20.96 -7.04 1.47
C GLY A 179 -21.91 -5.88 1.67
#